data_cd2afb5bfad937075cf87b835a1d414a
#
_entry.id   cd2afb5bfad937075cf87b835a1d414a
#
_cell.length_a   1.000
_cell.length_b   1.000
_cell.length_c   1.000
_cell.angle_alpha   90.00
_cell.angle_beta   90.00
_cell.angle_gamma   90.00
#
_symmetry.space_group_name_H-M   'P 1'
#
loop_
_entity.id
_entity.type
_entity.pdbx_description
1 polymer ?
#
loop_
_entity_poly.entity_id
_entity_poly.type
_entity_poly.pdbx_seq_one_letter_code
_entity_poly.pdbx_strand_id
1 'polypeptide(L)'
;MSEIPGPAEVLAEAECSLHSHGRVALCQIVRTEGSTPGKPGWKLLARPDGSTFGNLGGGAFEAMVCADARARLANGHKASEIKRYYFTEDAVKGEPTGMVCGGMAEVFLEVLEAPPVLVVCGGGPVGQALARAGALAGFECLVADDRPEFRQPDLFPEGSQIAEVGRDYAEPFLDPVRRRDLYVAVVTRCWETDTAALAGVLRQDPPGLRYLGLMGSRRKVARVRQEVEALGFDLAKRDLKAPIGLPIGGDTPGEIAISILAEAIRARYGRPEKDGDD
;
A
#
# COMPACT_ATOMS: atom_id res chain seq x y z
N MET A 1 19.65 -25.16 17.57
CA MET A 1 19.38 -25.14 16.13
C MET A 1 17.93 -24.67 16.00
N SER A 2 17.67 -23.47 15.49
CA SER A 2 16.29 -23.03 15.21
C SER A 2 15.70 -23.96 14.15
N GLU A 3 14.53 -24.50 14.40
CA GLU A 3 13.78 -25.31 13.44
C GLU A 3 13.55 -24.46 12.16
N ILE A 4 13.76 -25.07 10.99
CA ILE A 4 13.47 -24.39 9.72
C ILE A 4 11.95 -24.25 9.61
N PRO A 5 11.40 -23.03 9.47
CA PRO A 5 9.97 -22.82 9.37
C PRO A 5 9.34 -23.63 8.24
N GLY A 6 8.24 -24.31 8.53
CA GLY A 6 7.48 -25.04 7.52
C GLY A 6 6.73 -24.13 6.55
N PRO A 7 6.27 -24.65 5.38
CA PRO A 7 5.56 -23.85 4.39
C PRO A 7 4.33 -23.13 4.92
N ALA A 8 3.60 -23.72 5.86
CA ALA A 8 2.42 -23.11 6.48
C ALA A 8 2.79 -21.92 7.36
N GLU A 9 3.89 -22.01 8.11
CA GLU A 9 4.39 -20.92 8.95
C GLU A 9 4.86 -19.73 8.09
N VAL A 10 5.50 -20.00 6.94
CA VAL A 10 5.91 -18.94 6.00
C VAL A 10 4.69 -18.21 5.42
N LEU A 11 3.60 -18.91 5.11
CA LEU A 11 2.37 -18.30 4.61
C LEU A 11 1.66 -17.47 5.68
N ALA A 12 1.59 -17.95 6.92
CA ALA A 12 1.05 -17.18 8.06
C ALA A 12 1.88 -15.90 8.33
N GLU A 13 3.20 -16.02 8.26
CA GLU A 13 4.10 -14.88 8.42
C GLU A 13 3.97 -13.89 7.24
N ALA A 14 3.69 -14.37 6.03
CA ALA A 14 3.43 -13.50 4.88
C ALA A 14 2.18 -12.62 5.12
N GLU A 15 1.10 -13.19 5.64
CA GLU A 15 -0.12 -12.46 6.02
C GLU A 15 0.18 -11.38 7.07
N CYS A 16 0.85 -11.74 8.17
CA CYS A 16 1.26 -10.77 9.20
C CYS A 16 2.15 -9.66 8.64
N SER A 17 3.11 -10.04 7.78
CA SER A 17 4.05 -9.10 7.16
C SER A 17 3.38 -8.15 6.18
N LEU A 18 2.31 -8.57 5.48
CA LEU A 18 1.53 -7.69 4.60
C LEU A 18 0.88 -6.54 5.37
N HIS A 19 0.34 -6.81 6.57
CA HIS A 19 -0.24 -5.77 7.41
C HIS A 19 0.80 -4.73 7.86
N SER A 20 2.01 -5.17 8.21
CA SER A 20 3.05 -4.30 8.75
C SER A 20 3.92 -3.61 7.70
N HIS A 21 4.13 -4.23 6.53
CA HIS A 21 5.04 -3.72 5.49
C HIS A 21 4.33 -3.29 4.20
N GLY A 22 3.04 -3.60 4.04
CA GLY A 22 2.25 -3.28 2.86
C GLY A 22 2.52 -4.18 1.66
N ARG A 23 3.74 -4.73 1.51
CA ARG A 23 4.13 -5.68 0.47
C ARG A 23 5.27 -6.57 0.94
N VAL A 24 5.33 -7.78 0.37
CA VAL A 24 6.39 -8.76 0.63
C VAL A 24 6.64 -9.57 -0.64
N ALA A 25 7.82 -10.18 -0.77
CA ALA A 25 8.08 -11.14 -1.85
C ALA A 25 8.07 -12.56 -1.28
N LEU A 26 7.23 -13.41 -1.85
CA LEU A 26 7.19 -14.84 -1.57
C LEU A 26 8.00 -15.56 -2.66
N CYS A 27 9.02 -16.33 -2.22
CA CYS A 27 9.86 -17.13 -3.08
C CYS A 27 9.61 -18.59 -2.77
N GLN A 28 9.35 -19.41 -3.81
CA GLN A 28 9.10 -20.85 -3.64
C GLN A 28 9.88 -21.67 -4.66
N ILE A 29 10.61 -22.68 -4.21
CA ILE A 29 11.18 -23.69 -5.12
C ILE A 29 10.03 -24.52 -5.71
N VAL A 30 9.86 -24.46 -7.03
CA VAL A 30 8.81 -25.23 -7.74
C VAL A 30 9.35 -26.49 -8.39
N ARG A 31 10.63 -26.48 -8.77
CA ARG A 31 11.29 -27.66 -9.41
C ARG A 31 12.78 -27.67 -9.06
N THR A 32 13.34 -28.88 -9.01
CA THR A 32 14.79 -29.10 -8.87
C THR A 32 15.24 -30.23 -9.79
N GLU A 33 16.49 -30.16 -10.28
CA GLU A 33 17.15 -31.20 -11.03
C GLU A 33 18.57 -31.37 -10.49
N GLY A 34 19.06 -32.62 -10.42
CA GLY A 34 20.38 -32.91 -9.86
C GLY A 34 20.50 -32.68 -8.37
N SER A 35 21.71 -32.38 -7.90
CA SER A 35 21.98 -32.05 -6.49
C SER A 35 21.68 -30.60 -6.20
N THR A 36 20.77 -30.34 -5.27
CA THR A 36 20.32 -28.98 -4.92
C THR A 36 20.27 -28.78 -3.40
N PRO A 37 20.56 -27.58 -2.88
CA PRO A 37 20.52 -27.29 -1.44
C PRO A 37 19.12 -27.32 -0.85
N GLY A 38 18.08 -27.03 -1.66
CA GLY A 38 16.68 -26.99 -1.25
C GLY A 38 15.82 -27.99 -2.00
N LYS A 39 14.55 -28.12 -1.62
CA LYS A 39 13.58 -29.05 -2.20
C LYS A 39 12.34 -28.33 -2.70
N PRO A 40 11.61 -28.86 -3.72
CA PRO A 40 10.33 -28.32 -4.14
C PRO A 40 9.37 -28.14 -2.95
N GLY A 41 8.67 -27.02 -2.92
CA GLY A 41 7.77 -26.63 -1.83
C GLY A 41 8.40 -25.78 -0.74
N TRP A 42 9.73 -25.71 -0.62
CA TRP A 42 10.38 -24.82 0.31
C TRP A 42 10.10 -23.37 -0.06
N LYS A 43 9.89 -22.54 0.97
CA LYS A 43 9.50 -21.14 0.84
C LYS A 43 10.39 -20.22 1.64
N LEU A 44 10.55 -19.02 1.13
CA LEU A 44 11.19 -17.89 1.81
C LEU A 44 10.38 -16.62 1.55
N LEU A 45 10.12 -15.88 2.60
CA LEU A 45 9.53 -14.55 2.57
C LEU A 45 10.65 -13.53 2.68
N ALA A 46 10.66 -12.54 1.78
CA ALA A 46 11.54 -11.37 1.86
C ALA A 46 10.71 -10.10 2.08
N ARG A 47 11.16 -9.24 3.01
CA ARG A 47 10.50 -7.99 3.36
C ARG A 47 11.25 -6.78 2.79
N PRO A 48 10.59 -5.62 2.65
CA PRO A 48 11.23 -4.39 2.14
C PRO A 48 12.43 -3.91 2.97
N ASP A 49 12.45 -4.21 4.29
CA ASP A 49 13.54 -3.88 5.20
C ASP A 49 14.77 -4.80 5.04
N GLY A 50 14.68 -5.79 4.16
CA GLY A 50 15.73 -6.78 3.92
C GLY A 50 15.71 -7.98 4.84
N SER A 51 14.82 -8.04 5.84
CA SER A 51 14.65 -9.22 6.65
C SER A 51 13.98 -10.35 5.87
N THR A 52 14.21 -11.60 6.27
CA THR A 52 13.66 -12.78 5.62
C THR A 52 13.05 -13.73 6.66
N PHE A 53 12.13 -14.60 6.22
CA PHE A 53 11.58 -15.68 7.02
C PHE A 53 11.38 -16.92 6.15
N GLY A 54 11.75 -18.09 6.65
CA GLY A 54 11.76 -19.34 5.86
C GLY A 54 13.15 -19.70 5.36
N ASN A 55 13.25 -20.65 4.43
CA ASN A 55 14.51 -21.18 3.93
C ASN A 55 14.36 -21.79 2.53
N LEU A 56 15.38 -21.59 1.68
CA LEU A 56 15.48 -22.24 0.36
C LEU A 56 16.70 -23.16 0.25
N GLY A 57 17.44 -23.39 1.36
CA GLY A 57 18.62 -24.24 1.39
C GLY A 57 19.91 -23.51 1.78
N GLY A 58 19.82 -22.19 2.02
CA GLY A 58 20.94 -21.38 2.51
C GLY A 58 22.02 -21.08 1.46
N GLY A 59 23.11 -20.45 1.95
CA GLY A 59 24.29 -20.16 1.14
C GLY A 59 24.08 -19.13 0.04
N ALA A 60 24.92 -19.19 -1.01
CA ALA A 60 24.92 -18.27 -2.13
C ALA A 60 23.57 -18.28 -2.90
N PHE A 61 22.96 -19.47 -3.04
CA PHE A 61 21.66 -19.59 -3.71
C PHE A 61 20.56 -18.75 -3.05
N GLU A 62 20.40 -18.91 -1.74
CA GLU A 62 19.38 -18.14 -1.00
C GLU A 62 19.68 -16.64 -1.05
N ALA A 63 20.95 -16.23 -0.95
CA ALA A 63 21.35 -14.86 -1.07
C ALA A 63 20.99 -14.24 -2.44
N MET A 64 21.14 -15.00 -3.54
CA MET A 64 20.76 -14.57 -4.90
C MET A 64 19.24 -14.40 -5.01
N VAL A 65 18.47 -15.38 -4.54
CA VAL A 65 16.99 -15.28 -4.54
C VAL A 65 16.53 -14.08 -3.72
N CYS A 66 17.13 -13.85 -2.56
CA CYS A 66 16.84 -12.66 -1.73
C CYS A 66 17.16 -11.34 -2.45
N ALA A 67 18.26 -11.29 -3.21
CA ALA A 67 18.61 -10.09 -3.99
C ALA A 67 17.58 -9.82 -5.09
N ASP A 68 17.16 -10.85 -5.82
CA ASP A 68 16.11 -10.74 -6.83
C ASP A 68 14.76 -10.31 -6.23
N ALA A 69 14.37 -10.89 -5.10
CA ALA A 69 13.16 -10.54 -4.38
C ALA A 69 13.16 -9.06 -3.93
N ARG A 70 14.29 -8.59 -3.39
CA ARG A 70 14.46 -7.17 -3.00
C ARG A 70 14.38 -6.22 -4.20
N ALA A 71 15.03 -6.58 -5.31
CA ALA A 71 14.98 -5.77 -6.53
C ALA A 71 13.53 -5.63 -7.04
N ARG A 72 12.72 -6.71 -6.98
CA ARG A 72 11.30 -6.68 -7.35
C ARG A 72 10.48 -5.78 -6.42
N LEU A 73 10.68 -5.90 -5.11
CA LEU A 73 10.03 -5.05 -4.11
C LEU A 73 10.36 -3.57 -4.32
N ALA A 74 11.61 -3.24 -4.64
CA ALA A 74 12.06 -1.86 -4.87
C ALA A 74 11.50 -1.27 -6.17
N ASN A 75 11.45 -2.07 -7.25
CA ASN A 75 11.03 -1.61 -8.57
C ASN A 75 9.50 -1.63 -8.78
N GLY A 76 8.72 -2.07 -7.80
CA GLY A 76 7.26 -2.17 -7.90
C GLY A 76 6.78 -3.19 -8.95
N HIS A 77 7.61 -4.18 -9.30
CA HIS A 77 7.24 -5.24 -10.23
C HIS A 77 6.13 -6.12 -9.64
N LYS A 78 4.95 -6.06 -10.24
CA LYS A 78 3.77 -6.87 -9.82
C LYS A 78 3.70 -8.22 -10.50
N ALA A 79 4.39 -8.40 -11.63
CA ALA A 79 4.36 -9.65 -12.37
C ALA A 79 5.13 -10.75 -11.62
N SER A 80 4.48 -11.90 -11.42
CA SER A 80 5.14 -13.11 -10.93
C SER A 80 6.07 -13.69 -12.00
N GLU A 81 7.15 -14.34 -11.59
CA GLU A 81 8.16 -14.90 -12.48
C GLU A 81 8.68 -16.23 -11.96
N ILE A 82 9.03 -17.13 -12.86
CA ILE A 82 9.84 -18.31 -12.54
C ILE A 82 11.25 -18.04 -13.04
N LYS A 83 12.21 -18.00 -12.11
CA LYS A 83 13.64 -17.82 -12.41
C LYS A 83 14.40 -19.12 -12.16
N ARG A 84 15.37 -19.43 -13.03
CA ARG A 84 16.24 -20.60 -12.94
C ARG A 84 17.59 -20.22 -12.34
N TYR A 85 18.03 -21.02 -11.37
CA TYR A 85 19.34 -20.88 -10.71
C TYR A 85 20.12 -22.17 -10.92
N TYR A 86 21.35 -22.05 -11.46
CA TYR A 86 22.20 -23.19 -11.77
C TYR A 86 23.32 -23.30 -10.76
N PHE A 87 23.54 -24.50 -10.23
CA PHE A 87 24.57 -24.79 -9.23
C PHE A 87 25.85 -25.29 -9.94
N THR A 88 26.36 -24.48 -10.86
CA THR A 88 27.60 -24.74 -11.62
C THR A 88 28.49 -23.50 -11.56
N GLU A 89 29.83 -23.69 -11.77
CA GLU A 89 30.76 -22.59 -11.91
C GLU A 89 30.62 -21.85 -13.26
N ASP A 90 30.00 -22.50 -14.27
CA ASP A 90 29.86 -21.98 -15.63
C ASP A 90 28.51 -21.30 -15.87
N ALA A 91 28.55 -20.03 -16.30
CA ALA A 91 27.41 -19.17 -16.61
C ALA A 91 26.64 -19.54 -17.90
N VAL A 92 26.69 -20.81 -18.38
CA VAL A 92 26.25 -21.17 -19.75
C VAL A 92 24.73 -21.18 -19.94
N LYS A 93 23.89 -21.24 -18.88
CA LYS A 93 22.42 -21.38 -19.01
C LYS A 93 21.57 -20.66 -17.97
N GLY A 94 22.05 -19.63 -17.27
CA GLY A 94 21.29 -18.90 -16.25
C GLY A 94 22.20 -18.24 -15.22
N GLU A 95 21.64 -17.83 -14.06
CA GLU A 95 22.42 -17.21 -12.98
C GLU A 95 23.25 -18.28 -12.24
N PRO A 96 24.61 -18.26 -12.35
CA PRO A 96 25.48 -19.20 -11.64
C PRO A 96 25.51 -18.85 -10.15
N THR A 97 25.29 -19.85 -9.29
CA THR A 97 25.31 -19.64 -7.84
C THR A 97 26.70 -19.74 -7.22
N GLY A 98 27.73 -20.07 -8.01
CA GLY A 98 29.08 -20.36 -7.53
C GLY A 98 29.19 -21.64 -6.68
N MET A 99 28.19 -22.51 -6.70
CA MET A 99 28.14 -23.79 -5.96
C MET A 99 28.43 -24.96 -6.90
N VAL A 100 29.30 -25.88 -6.48
CA VAL A 100 29.79 -27.02 -7.29
C VAL A 100 28.84 -28.23 -7.26
N CYS A 101 27.54 -28.04 -7.01
CA CYS A 101 26.62 -29.18 -6.80
C CYS A 101 26.05 -29.81 -8.09
N GLY A 102 26.21 -29.17 -9.26
CA GLY A 102 25.81 -29.71 -10.57
C GLY A 102 24.32 -29.82 -10.80
N GLY A 103 23.48 -29.14 -10.02
CA GLY A 103 22.02 -29.15 -10.12
C GLY A 103 21.42 -27.83 -10.60
N MET A 104 20.07 -27.79 -10.64
CA MET A 104 19.29 -26.59 -10.99
C MET A 104 18.05 -26.50 -10.11
N ALA A 105 17.64 -25.28 -9.76
CA ALA A 105 16.37 -25.00 -9.12
C ALA A 105 15.58 -23.92 -9.90
N GLU A 106 14.28 -24.17 -10.08
CA GLU A 106 13.32 -23.16 -10.53
C GLU A 106 12.63 -22.56 -9.29
N VAL A 107 12.69 -21.25 -9.16
CA VAL A 107 12.06 -20.50 -8.06
C VAL A 107 10.99 -19.60 -8.63
N PHE A 108 9.77 -19.75 -8.11
CA PHE A 108 8.67 -18.82 -8.34
C PHE A 108 8.84 -17.63 -7.38
N LEU A 109 8.93 -16.43 -7.94
CA LEU A 109 9.01 -15.18 -7.21
C LEU A 109 7.73 -14.40 -7.43
N GLU A 110 7.03 -14.10 -6.35
CA GLU A 110 5.76 -13.38 -6.36
C GLU A 110 5.80 -12.22 -5.37
N VAL A 111 5.40 -11.02 -5.81
CA VAL A 111 5.18 -9.90 -4.91
C VAL A 111 3.72 -9.89 -4.49
N LEU A 112 3.48 -10.09 -3.20
CA LEU A 112 2.18 -9.96 -2.57
C LEU A 112 2.04 -8.53 -2.06
N GLU A 113 0.88 -7.92 -2.34
CA GLU A 113 0.55 -6.57 -1.87
C GLU A 113 -0.71 -6.62 -1.01
N ALA A 114 -0.67 -5.90 0.10
CA ALA A 114 -1.87 -5.69 0.90
C ALA A 114 -2.89 -4.82 0.13
N PRO A 115 -4.19 -4.93 0.39
CA PRO A 115 -5.18 -4.04 -0.17
C PRO A 115 -4.82 -2.56 0.10
N PRO A 116 -5.08 -1.63 -0.81
CA PRO A 116 -4.86 -0.21 -0.56
C PRO A 116 -5.77 0.29 0.55
N VAL A 117 -5.35 1.34 1.25
CA VAL A 117 -6.14 1.94 2.33
C VAL A 117 -6.73 3.28 1.88
N LEU A 118 -8.05 3.38 1.99
CA LEU A 118 -8.76 4.64 1.84
C LEU A 118 -8.87 5.30 3.22
N VAL A 119 -8.13 6.38 3.40
CA VAL A 119 -8.16 7.19 4.62
C VAL A 119 -9.17 8.32 4.44
N VAL A 120 -10.21 8.31 5.26
CA VAL A 120 -11.29 9.27 5.23
C VAL A 120 -11.18 10.20 6.46
N CYS A 121 -10.69 11.41 6.25
CA CYS A 121 -10.71 12.45 7.29
C CYS A 121 -12.06 13.14 7.25
N GLY A 122 -12.95 12.76 8.17
CA GLY A 122 -14.33 13.23 8.28
C GLY A 122 -15.35 12.11 8.10
N GLY A 123 -15.98 11.63 9.19
CA GLY A 123 -16.96 10.55 9.24
C GLY A 123 -18.42 10.99 8.97
N GLY A 124 -18.63 12.21 8.45
CA GLY A 124 -19.95 12.71 8.06
C GLY A 124 -20.55 11.96 6.86
N PRO A 125 -21.72 12.42 6.33
CA PRO A 125 -22.46 11.70 5.28
C PRO A 125 -21.62 11.35 4.05
N VAL A 126 -20.77 12.26 3.57
CA VAL A 126 -19.85 11.99 2.45
C VAL A 126 -18.79 10.95 2.83
N GLY A 127 -18.21 11.05 4.03
CA GLY A 127 -17.21 10.09 4.52
C GLY A 127 -17.76 8.68 4.65
N GLN A 128 -18.98 8.55 5.17
CA GLN A 128 -19.68 7.26 5.28
C GLN A 128 -19.97 6.64 3.91
N ALA A 129 -20.47 7.45 2.97
CA ALA A 129 -20.72 6.99 1.60
C ALA A 129 -19.40 6.59 0.91
N LEU A 130 -18.33 7.36 1.11
CA LEU A 130 -17.02 7.10 0.55
C LEU A 130 -16.39 5.82 1.11
N ALA A 131 -16.49 5.59 2.43
CA ALA A 131 -16.01 4.35 3.04
C ALA A 131 -16.75 3.11 2.48
N ARG A 132 -18.08 3.18 2.33
CA ARG A 132 -18.88 2.08 1.75
C ARG A 132 -18.49 1.82 0.30
N ALA A 133 -18.36 2.86 -0.52
CA ALA A 133 -17.93 2.72 -1.91
C ALA A 133 -16.49 2.19 -2.02
N GLY A 134 -15.59 2.65 -1.14
CA GLY A 134 -14.20 2.19 -1.07
C GLY A 134 -14.10 0.70 -0.74
N ALA A 135 -14.84 0.22 0.27
CA ALA A 135 -14.88 -1.19 0.61
C ALA A 135 -15.38 -2.07 -0.55
N LEU A 136 -16.42 -1.61 -1.27
CA LEU A 136 -16.91 -2.28 -2.48
C LEU A 136 -15.84 -2.37 -3.58
N ALA A 137 -14.95 -1.36 -3.67
CA ALA A 137 -13.85 -1.30 -4.63
C ALA A 137 -12.56 -2.01 -4.13
N GLY A 138 -12.60 -2.71 -2.99
CA GLY A 138 -11.49 -3.48 -2.44
C GLY A 138 -10.45 -2.64 -1.70
N PHE A 139 -10.82 -1.47 -1.19
CA PHE A 139 -10.02 -0.72 -0.22
C PHE A 139 -10.35 -1.17 1.19
N GLU A 140 -9.35 -1.26 2.04
CA GLU A 140 -9.55 -1.18 3.49
C GLU A 140 -9.79 0.28 3.87
N CYS A 141 -10.61 0.53 4.88
CA CYS A 141 -10.97 1.89 5.26
C CYS A 141 -10.40 2.25 6.63
N LEU A 142 -9.79 3.42 6.72
CA LEU A 142 -9.43 4.10 7.96
C LEU A 142 -10.19 5.42 8.03
N VAL A 143 -11.05 5.58 9.05
CA VAL A 143 -11.84 6.79 9.23
C VAL A 143 -11.33 7.55 10.45
N ALA A 144 -11.06 8.85 10.29
CA ALA A 144 -10.64 9.74 11.36
C ALA A 144 -11.64 10.90 11.47
N ASP A 145 -12.23 11.11 12.65
CA ASP A 145 -13.12 12.25 12.94
C ASP A 145 -12.92 12.69 14.39
N ASP A 146 -13.02 13.99 14.65
CA ASP A 146 -12.87 14.58 15.99
C ASP A 146 -14.14 14.44 16.84
N ARG A 147 -15.27 14.03 16.24
CA ARG A 147 -16.58 13.94 16.89
C ARG A 147 -16.95 12.49 17.20
N PRO A 148 -17.23 12.14 18.46
CA PRO A 148 -17.58 10.78 18.87
C PRO A 148 -18.76 10.18 18.11
N GLU A 149 -19.78 11.00 17.81
CA GLU A 149 -20.99 10.56 17.10
C GLU A 149 -20.74 10.11 15.66
N PHE A 150 -19.61 10.51 15.05
CA PHE A 150 -19.18 10.11 13.71
C PHE A 150 -18.05 9.07 13.71
N ARG A 151 -17.76 8.48 14.88
CA ARG A 151 -16.78 7.40 15.05
C ARG A 151 -17.44 6.07 15.45
N GLN A 152 -18.75 5.95 15.30
CA GLN A 152 -19.45 4.72 15.64
C GLN A 152 -19.18 3.66 14.57
N PRO A 153 -18.74 2.44 14.95
CA PRO A 153 -18.38 1.39 13.98
C PRO A 153 -19.51 0.99 13.03
N ASP A 154 -20.76 1.07 13.48
CA ASP A 154 -21.96 0.74 12.70
C ASP A 154 -22.27 1.73 11.56
N LEU A 155 -21.63 2.90 11.55
CA LEU A 155 -21.72 3.86 10.45
C LEU A 155 -20.93 3.43 9.23
N PHE A 156 -19.96 2.52 9.37
CA PHE A 156 -18.96 2.17 8.36
C PHE A 156 -19.00 0.67 8.00
N PRO A 157 -18.40 0.25 6.88
CA PRO A 157 -18.27 -1.15 6.54
C PRO A 157 -17.56 -1.94 7.64
N GLU A 158 -17.92 -3.21 7.80
CA GLU A 158 -17.24 -4.14 8.70
C GLU A 158 -15.74 -4.19 8.40
N GLY A 159 -14.91 -4.22 9.43
CA GLY A 159 -13.45 -4.20 9.30
C GLY A 159 -12.84 -2.81 9.09
N SER A 160 -13.65 -1.74 9.01
CA SER A 160 -13.12 -0.38 9.00
C SER A 160 -12.39 -0.05 10.29
N GLN A 161 -11.21 0.51 10.19
CA GLN A 161 -10.47 1.05 11.31
C GLN A 161 -10.99 2.45 11.63
N ILE A 162 -11.20 2.74 12.91
CA ILE A 162 -11.69 4.05 13.38
C ILE A 162 -10.60 4.69 14.22
N ALA A 163 -10.08 5.82 13.76
CA ALA A 163 -9.10 6.58 14.49
C ALA A 163 -9.77 7.73 15.27
N GLU A 164 -9.50 7.79 16.54
CA GLU A 164 -9.81 8.93 17.37
C GLU A 164 -8.78 10.02 17.15
N VAL A 165 -9.23 11.20 16.77
CA VAL A 165 -8.37 12.37 16.60
C VAL A 165 -8.98 13.57 17.32
N GLY A 166 -8.12 14.45 17.80
CA GLY A 166 -8.51 15.78 18.25
C GLY A 166 -8.89 16.69 17.07
N ARG A 167 -9.44 17.86 17.38
CA ARG A 167 -9.85 18.84 16.36
C ARG A 167 -8.66 19.35 15.52
N ASP A 168 -7.46 19.27 16.03
CA ASP A 168 -6.19 19.67 15.40
C ASP A 168 -5.49 18.55 14.62
N TYR A 169 -6.03 17.31 14.65
CA TYR A 169 -5.45 16.13 14.00
C TYR A 169 -3.96 15.96 14.35
N ALA A 170 -3.61 16.19 15.62
CA ALA A 170 -2.22 16.10 16.09
C ALA A 170 -1.76 14.65 16.28
N GLU A 171 -2.69 13.73 16.52
CA GLU A 171 -2.44 12.30 16.77
C GLU A 171 -1.85 11.61 15.54
N PRO A 172 -0.99 10.59 15.72
CA PRO A 172 -0.39 9.83 14.62
C PRO A 172 -1.36 8.77 14.06
N PHE A 173 -2.54 9.21 13.60
CA PHE A 173 -3.64 8.32 13.17
C PHE A 173 -3.33 7.47 11.93
N LEU A 174 -2.26 7.78 11.19
CA LEU A 174 -1.82 6.99 10.04
C LEU A 174 -0.84 5.86 10.41
N ASP A 175 -0.31 5.82 11.62
CA ASP A 175 0.70 4.84 12.04
C ASP A 175 0.30 3.38 11.76
N PRO A 176 -0.96 2.95 12.01
CA PRO A 176 -1.37 1.56 11.75
C PRO A 176 -1.27 1.16 10.28
N VAL A 177 -1.34 2.12 9.36
CA VAL A 177 -1.42 1.90 7.90
C VAL A 177 -0.29 2.57 7.14
N ARG A 178 0.65 3.20 7.82
CA ARG A 178 1.66 4.11 7.27
C ARG A 178 2.46 3.55 6.09
N ARG A 179 2.72 2.24 6.07
CA ARG A 179 3.52 1.56 5.03
C ARG A 179 2.69 0.98 3.90
N ARG A 180 1.37 1.15 3.96
CA ARG A 180 0.42 0.72 2.95
C ARG A 180 0.28 1.78 1.85
N ASP A 181 -0.27 1.40 0.70
CA ASP A 181 -0.66 2.38 -0.31
C ASP A 181 -1.88 3.17 0.18
N LEU A 182 -1.69 4.46 0.49
CA LEU A 182 -2.69 5.33 1.11
C LEU A 182 -3.33 6.27 0.10
N TYR A 183 -4.65 6.32 0.13
CA TYR A 183 -5.51 7.23 -0.63
C TYR A 183 -6.30 8.07 0.35
N VAL A 184 -5.89 9.32 0.54
CA VAL A 184 -6.42 10.19 1.60
C VAL A 184 -7.43 11.17 1.03
N ALA A 185 -8.63 11.18 1.60
CA ALA A 185 -9.70 12.12 1.30
C ALA A 185 -10.03 12.98 2.53
N VAL A 186 -9.75 14.28 2.47
CA VAL A 186 -10.15 15.25 3.48
C VAL A 186 -11.52 15.77 3.12
N VAL A 187 -12.54 15.32 3.87
CA VAL A 187 -13.96 15.58 3.63
C VAL A 187 -14.67 16.06 4.90
N THR A 188 -13.98 16.90 5.70
CA THR A 188 -14.50 17.39 6.97
C THR A 188 -15.56 18.49 6.78
N ARG A 189 -16.12 18.96 7.90
CA ARG A 189 -17.27 19.89 7.90
C ARG A 189 -16.93 21.34 7.59
N CYS A 190 -15.70 21.80 7.89
CA CYS A 190 -15.35 23.21 7.77
C CYS A 190 -13.86 23.38 7.41
N TRP A 191 -13.50 24.58 6.96
CA TRP A 191 -12.13 24.86 6.50
C TRP A 191 -11.08 24.71 7.62
N GLU A 192 -11.42 24.99 8.88
CA GLU A 192 -10.53 24.85 10.03
C GLU A 192 -10.13 23.39 10.25
N THR A 193 -11.12 22.48 10.28
CA THR A 193 -10.84 21.04 10.42
C THR A 193 -10.23 20.45 9.17
N ASP A 194 -10.53 20.95 7.96
CA ASP A 194 -9.83 20.54 6.75
C ASP A 194 -8.35 20.93 6.80
N THR A 195 -8.05 22.15 7.25
CA THR A 195 -6.66 22.63 7.44
C THR A 195 -5.93 21.72 8.43
N ALA A 196 -6.56 21.43 9.57
CA ALA A 196 -5.98 20.58 10.60
C ALA A 196 -5.73 19.15 10.09
N ALA A 197 -6.73 18.54 9.42
CA ALA A 197 -6.62 17.20 8.87
C ALA A 197 -5.53 17.10 7.78
N LEU A 198 -5.51 18.05 6.85
CA LEU A 198 -4.49 18.10 5.81
C LEU A 198 -3.08 18.29 6.40
N ALA A 199 -2.92 19.20 7.36
CA ALA A 199 -1.66 19.41 8.07
C ALA A 199 -1.25 18.15 8.87
N GLY A 200 -2.20 17.46 9.49
CA GLY A 200 -1.97 16.18 10.20
C GLY A 200 -1.41 15.10 9.29
N VAL A 201 -1.98 14.94 8.09
CA VAL A 201 -1.48 14.02 7.06
C VAL A 201 -0.07 14.41 6.61
N LEU A 202 0.15 15.69 6.30
CA LEU A 202 1.44 16.19 5.82
C LEU A 202 2.55 16.10 6.88
N ARG A 203 2.21 16.29 8.16
CA ARG A 203 3.14 16.16 9.30
C ARG A 203 3.62 14.71 9.45
N GLN A 204 2.74 13.75 9.27
CA GLN A 204 3.07 12.33 9.35
C GLN A 204 3.86 11.82 8.14
N ASP A 205 3.76 12.50 7.00
CA ASP A 205 4.47 12.22 5.75
C ASP A 205 4.60 10.72 5.44
N PRO A 206 3.49 9.98 5.28
CA PRO A 206 3.55 8.55 5.11
C PRO A 206 4.16 8.18 3.75
N PRO A 207 5.15 7.26 3.71
CA PRO A 207 5.85 6.89 2.47
C PRO A 207 4.94 6.23 1.43
N GLY A 208 3.80 5.71 1.86
CA GLY A 208 2.80 5.07 1.01
C GLY A 208 1.73 6.01 0.44
N LEU A 209 1.85 7.33 0.62
CA LEU A 209 0.86 8.28 0.10
C LEU A 209 0.82 8.29 -1.43
N ARG A 210 -0.27 7.78 -2.00
CA ARG A 210 -0.52 7.69 -3.45
C ARG A 210 -1.50 8.72 -3.96
N TYR A 211 -2.38 9.19 -3.09
CA TYR A 211 -3.43 10.14 -3.44
C TYR A 211 -3.76 11.00 -2.22
N LEU A 212 -3.90 12.29 -2.43
CA LEU A 212 -4.31 13.25 -1.42
C LEU A 212 -5.32 14.21 -2.02
N GLY A 213 -6.53 14.23 -1.47
CA GLY A 213 -7.60 15.07 -1.97
C GLY A 213 -8.28 15.89 -0.87
N LEU A 214 -8.75 17.08 -1.23
CA LEU A 214 -9.45 18.01 -0.36
C LEU A 214 -10.81 18.40 -0.94
N MET A 215 -11.88 18.12 -0.19
CA MET A 215 -13.24 18.50 -0.58
C MET A 215 -13.55 19.97 -0.27
N GLY A 216 -14.10 20.66 -1.25
CA GLY A 216 -14.62 22.00 -1.01
C GLY A 216 -14.78 22.82 -2.27
N SER A 217 -15.50 23.96 -2.13
CA SER A 217 -15.55 24.96 -3.19
C SER A 217 -14.16 25.55 -3.45
N ARG A 218 -13.92 26.09 -4.64
CA ARG A 218 -12.66 26.76 -5.00
C ARG A 218 -12.23 27.80 -3.94
N ARG A 219 -13.18 28.54 -3.37
CA ARG A 219 -12.93 29.53 -2.32
C ARG A 219 -12.44 28.87 -1.02
N LYS A 220 -13.10 27.78 -0.58
CA LYS A 220 -12.69 27.04 0.62
C LYS A 220 -11.30 26.42 0.43
N VAL A 221 -11.06 25.78 -0.73
CA VAL A 221 -9.76 25.21 -1.09
C VAL A 221 -8.64 26.24 -1.06
N ALA A 222 -8.85 27.44 -1.64
CA ALA A 222 -7.85 28.51 -1.63
C ALA A 222 -7.49 28.93 -0.21
N ARG A 223 -8.48 29.05 0.69
CA ARG A 223 -8.25 29.37 2.10
C ARG A 223 -7.46 28.27 2.81
N VAL A 224 -7.88 27.02 2.69
CA VAL A 224 -7.17 25.89 3.31
C VAL A 224 -5.71 25.80 2.84
N ARG A 225 -5.46 26.00 1.54
CA ARG A 225 -4.09 26.06 1.00
C ARG A 225 -3.26 27.14 1.69
N GLN A 226 -3.78 28.36 1.77
CA GLN A 226 -3.10 29.48 2.42
C GLN A 226 -2.76 29.20 3.89
N GLU A 227 -3.70 28.62 4.65
CA GLU A 227 -3.49 28.30 6.05
C GLU A 227 -2.46 27.16 6.24
N VAL A 228 -2.50 26.13 5.40
CA VAL A 228 -1.54 25.02 5.45
C VAL A 228 -0.13 25.48 5.06
N GLU A 229 -0.01 26.35 4.07
CA GLU A 229 1.27 26.97 3.70
C GLU A 229 1.82 27.88 4.81
N ALA A 230 0.94 28.61 5.52
CA ALA A 230 1.33 29.41 6.70
C ALA A 230 1.85 28.54 7.86
N LEU A 231 1.45 27.26 7.93
CA LEU A 231 1.99 26.27 8.87
C LEU A 231 3.36 25.71 8.41
N GLY A 232 3.90 26.15 7.27
CA GLY A 232 5.21 25.76 6.76
C GLY A 232 5.21 24.56 5.81
N PHE A 233 4.06 24.07 5.37
CA PHE A 233 3.99 22.95 4.41
C PHE A 233 4.01 23.47 2.97
N ASP A 234 4.88 22.89 2.14
CA ASP A 234 4.99 23.21 0.72
C ASP A 234 4.02 22.32 -0.09
N LEU A 235 2.85 22.87 -0.42
CA LEU A 235 1.83 22.17 -1.21
C LEU A 235 2.17 22.08 -2.71
N ALA A 236 3.11 22.87 -3.22
CA ALA A 236 3.56 22.79 -4.61
C ALA A 236 4.30 21.47 -4.89
N LYS A 237 4.91 20.88 -3.87
CA LYS A 237 5.58 19.57 -3.96
C LYS A 237 4.63 18.37 -3.80
N ARG A 238 3.35 18.62 -3.58
CA ARG A 238 2.33 17.58 -3.36
C ARG A 238 1.27 17.66 -4.44
N ASP A 239 0.95 16.52 -5.04
CA ASP A 239 -0.16 16.42 -6.01
C ASP A 239 -1.50 16.43 -5.25
N LEU A 240 -1.87 17.60 -4.69
CA LEU A 240 -3.12 17.77 -3.97
C LEU A 240 -4.28 17.96 -4.94
N LYS A 241 -5.18 17.00 -5.02
CA LYS A 241 -6.44 17.06 -5.79
C LYS A 241 -7.46 17.94 -5.03
N ALA A 242 -7.68 19.16 -5.52
CA ALA A 242 -8.56 20.11 -4.84
C ALA A 242 -9.16 21.15 -5.83
N PRO A 243 -10.46 21.15 -6.03
CA PRO A 243 -11.47 20.28 -5.42
C PRO A 243 -11.28 18.80 -5.75
N ILE A 244 -11.52 17.92 -4.74
CA ILE A 244 -11.39 16.47 -4.88
C ILE A 244 -12.47 15.89 -5.78
N GLY A 245 -12.14 14.84 -6.53
CA GLY A 245 -13.06 14.05 -7.34
C GLY A 245 -13.12 14.45 -8.81
N LEU A 246 -13.49 13.49 -9.64
CA LEU A 246 -13.70 13.73 -11.08
C LEU A 246 -14.94 14.61 -11.29
N PRO A 247 -14.95 15.50 -12.30
CA PRO A 247 -16.08 16.38 -12.60
C PRO A 247 -17.21 15.64 -13.33
N ILE A 248 -17.80 14.62 -12.66
CA ILE A 248 -18.91 13.81 -13.21
C ILE A 248 -20.30 14.40 -12.92
N GLY A 249 -20.36 15.51 -12.17
CA GLY A 249 -21.59 16.05 -11.64
C GLY A 249 -22.02 15.33 -10.35
N GLY A 250 -23.09 15.84 -9.71
CA GLY A 250 -23.70 15.24 -8.52
C GLY A 250 -23.51 16.08 -7.26
N ASP A 251 -24.60 16.09 -6.45
CA ASP A 251 -24.68 16.91 -5.25
C ASP A 251 -24.99 16.06 -3.99
N THR A 252 -25.39 14.80 -4.17
CA THR A 252 -25.66 13.91 -3.04
C THR A 252 -24.36 13.36 -2.45
N PRO A 253 -24.32 13.01 -1.15
CA PRO A 253 -23.15 12.40 -0.54
C PRO A 253 -22.64 11.16 -1.28
N GLY A 254 -23.54 10.33 -1.84
CA GLY A 254 -23.19 9.15 -2.62
C GLY A 254 -22.53 9.49 -3.95
N GLU A 255 -23.07 10.46 -4.69
CA GLU A 255 -22.49 10.89 -5.98
C GLU A 255 -21.12 11.55 -5.79
N ILE A 256 -20.97 12.37 -4.74
CA ILE A 256 -19.67 12.96 -4.37
C ILE A 256 -18.67 11.85 -4.01
N ALA A 257 -19.09 10.85 -3.25
CA ALA A 257 -18.25 9.70 -2.88
C ALA A 257 -17.77 8.91 -4.11
N ILE A 258 -18.65 8.67 -5.08
CA ILE A 258 -18.31 8.00 -6.34
C ILE A 258 -17.31 8.82 -7.14
N SER A 259 -17.49 10.14 -7.25
CA SER A 259 -16.57 11.06 -7.92
C SER A 259 -15.17 10.99 -7.30
N ILE A 260 -15.08 11.05 -5.96
CA ILE A 260 -13.82 10.95 -5.23
C ILE A 260 -13.16 9.58 -5.45
N LEU A 261 -13.92 8.51 -5.30
CA LEU A 261 -13.41 7.16 -5.46
C LEU A 261 -12.92 6.89 -6.89
N ALA A 262 -13.63 7.38 -7.90
CA ALA A 262 -13.20 7.26 -9.30
C ALA A 262 -11.86 7.95 -9.55
N GLU A 263 -11.63 9.14 -8.97
CA GLU A 263 -10.33 9.82 -9.04
C GLU A 263 -9.22 9.05 -8.31
N ALA A 264 -9.50 8.53 -7.12
CA ALA A 264 -8.57 7.69 -6.38
C ALA A 264 -8.19 6.40 -7.13
N ILE A 265 -9.18 5.74 -7.77
CA ILE A 265 -8.94 4.56 -8.62
C ILE A 265 -8.09 4.94 -9.84
N ARG A 266 -8.37 6.07 -10.50
CA ARG A 266 -7.54 6.58 -11.61
C ARG A 266 -6.09 6.77 -11.17
N ALA A 267 -5.87 7.37 -10.01
CA ALA A 267 -4.53 7.55 -9.43
C ALA A 267 -3.84 6.20 -9.14
N ARG A 268 -4.59 5.19 -8.70
CA ARG A 268 -4.07 3.85 -8.41
C ARG A 268 -3.47 3.17 -9.65
N TYR A 269 -4.08 3.35 -10.81
CA TYR A 269 -3.65 2.68 -12.04
C TYR A 269 -2.79 3.54 -12.95
N GLY A 270 -2.49 4.80 -12.57
CA GLY A 270 -1.58 5.68 -13.30
C GLY A 270 -2.06 5.99 -14.74
N ARG A 271 -3.37 5.89 -15.02
CA ARG A 271 -3.90 6.18 -16.36
C ARG A 271 -3.97 7.70 -16.52
N PRO A 272 -3.20 8.30 -17.47
CA PRO A 272 -3.38 9.71 -17.83
C PRO A 272 -4.82 9.96 -18.28
N GLU A 273 -5.28 11.19 -18.10
CA GLU A 273 -6.48 11.65 -18.83
C GLU A 273 -6.23 11.37 -20.30
N LYS A 274 -7.13 10.61 -20.95
CA LYS A 274 -7.18 10.68 -22.41
C LYS A 274 -7.65 12.09 -22.69
N ASP A 275 -6.74 12.94 -23.15
CA ASP A 275 -7.13 14.15 -23.82
C ASP A 275 -8.17 13.73 -24.85
N GLY A 276 -9.37 14.35 -24.76
CA GLY A 276 -10.48 14.00 -25.62
C GLY A 276 -10.05 14.12 -27.09
N ASP A 277 -9.83 12.98 -27.68
CA ASP A 277 -9.86 12.83 -29.14
C ASP A 277 -11.25 12.28 -29.47
N ASP A 278 -12.07 13.16 -30.06
CA ASP A 278 -13.25 13.04 -30.93
C ASP A 278 -14.18 11.82 -30.81
#